data_554cb7bbe3dcb6192172167f09082fe8
#
_entry.id   554cb7bbe3dcb6192172167f09082fe8
#
_cell.length_a   1.000
_cell.length_b   1.000
_cell.length_c   1.000
_cell.angle_alpha   90.00
_cell.angle_beta   90.00
_cell.angle_gamma   90.00
#
_symmetry.space_group_name_H-M   'P 1'
#
loop_
_entity.id
_entity.type
_entity.pdbx_description
1 polymer ?
#
loop_
_entity_poly.entity_id
_entity_poly.type
_entity_poly.pdbx_seq_one_letter_code
_entity_poly.pdbx_strand_id
1 'polypeptide(L)'
;ISSGHSSSINEFVISQKGLEGSGIYAVSKFMRDGNKLIIDLLPDTKIETLIKREKTLSKKASRATFIRKVLRLNKEKTALFNEFSQNISKEAISLTAKSLLISHNGPHPINEAISTAGGISKNALNKDLMIKSMPGIFCAGEMLDWEAPTGGYLINACLATGTWAGNGAAKYIKTSNNL
;
A
#
# COMPACT_ATOMS: atom_id res chain seq x y z
N ILE A 1 8.91 2.88 -2.00
CA ILE A 1 7.56 3.10 -2.51
C ILE A 1 6.90 4.12 -1.63
N SER A 2 6.23 5.10 -2.20
CA SER A 2 5.51 6.12 -1.44
C SER A 2 4.21 6.53 -2.13
N SER A 3 3.23 6.96 -1.33
CA SER A 3 1.99 7.58 -1.78
C SER A 3 1.46 8.49 -0.68
N GLY A 4 1.12 9.74 -1.01
CA GLY A 4 0.75 10.75 -0.02
C GLY A 4 1.82 10.94 1.05
N HIS A 5 1.43 10.77 2.30
CA HIS A 5 2.34 10.87 3.46
C HIS A 5 2.93 9.52 3.91
N SER A 6 2.59 8.42 3.23
CA SER A 6 3.08 7.08 3.56
C SER A 6 4.24 6.67 2.67
N SER A 7 5.20 5.99 3.26
CA SER A 7 6.30 5.36 2.53
C SER A 7 6.62 4.00 3.12
N SER A 8 7.09 3.09 2.26
CA SER A 8 7.48 1.73 2.63
C SER A 8 8.71 1.29 1.87
N ILE A 9 9.63 0.61 2.55
CA ILE A 9 10.77 -0.07 1.95
C ILE A 9 10.48 -1.57 2.03
N ASN A 10 9.77 -2.07 1.03
CA ASN A 10 9.37 -3.46 0.92
C ASN A 10 9.40 -3.93 -0.53
N GLU A 11 9.33 -5.23 -0.71
CA GLU A 11 9.20 -5.85 -2.02
C GLU A 11 7.80 -5.67 -2.60
N PHE A 12 7.74 -5.69 -3.93
CA PHE A 12 6.49 -5.77 -4.68
C PHE A 12 6.68 -6.66 -5.91
N VAL A 13 5.58 -7.16 -6.41
CA VAL A 13 5.54 -8.07 -7.57
C VAL A 13 4.90 -7.34 -8.75
N ILE A 14 5.48 -7.53 -9.93
CA ILE A 14 4.87 -7.12 -11.20
C ILE A 14 4.16 -8.36 -11.75
N SER A 15 2.84 -8.35 -11.76
CA SER A 15 2.00 -9.41 -12.30
C SER A 15 1.37 -8.99 -13.63
N GLN A 16 0.63 -9.90 -14.26
CA GLN A 16 -0.18 -9.58 -15.43
C GLN A 16 -1.30 -8.59 -15.12
N LYS A 17 -1.70 -8.50 -13.87
CA LYS A 17 -2.80 -7.64 -13.40
C LYS A 17 -2.32 -6.27 -12.89
N GLY A 18 -1.03 -6.10 -12.63
CA GLY A 18 -0.47 -4.85 -12.13
C GLY A 18 0.61 -5.03 -11.07
N LEU A 19 0.68 -4.12 -10.11
CA LEU A 19 1.63 -4.15 -9.02
C LEU A 19 0.96 -4.67 -7.74
N GLU A 20 1.57 -5.64 -7.10
CA GLU A 20 1.05 -6.34 -5.92
C GLU A 20 2.14 -6.48 -4.84
N GLY A 21 1.76 -6.96 -3.66
CA GLY A 21 2.69 -7.29 -2.59
C GLY A 21 2.76 -6.25 -1.48
N SER A 22 3.49 -6.57 -0.42
CA SER A 22 3.50 -5.82 0.85
C SER A 22 3.87 -4.35 0.69
N GLY A 23 4.77 -4.02 -0.25
CA GLY A 23 5.16 -2.63 -0.52
C GLY A 23 4.02 -1.80 -1.11
N ILE A 24 3.19 -2.39 -1.97
CA ILE A 24 2.02 -1.73 -2.56
C ILE A 24 0.89 -1.65 -1.53
N TYR A 25 0.64 -2.72 -0.80
CA TYR A 25 -0.45 -2.76 0.20
C TYR A 25 -0.23 -1.73 1.31
N ALA A 26 1.01 -1.49 1.72
CA ALA A 26 1.35 -0.49 2.74
C ALA A 26 0.97 0.95 2.36
N VAL A 27 0.85 1.26 1.07
CA VAL A 27 0.51 2.59 0.56
C VAL A 27 -0.85 2.65 -0.15
N SER A 28 -1.55 1.51 -0.26
CA SER A 28 -2.78 1.34 -1.05
C SER A 28 -3.91 2.26 -0.61
N LYS A 29 -4.04 2.53 0.69
CA LYS A 29 -5.01 3.49 1.22
C LYS A 29 -4.86 4.86 0.56
N PHE A 30 -3.64 5.40 0.54
CA PHE A 30 -3.37 6.72 -0.03
C PHE A 30 -3.56 6.75 -1.55
N MET A 31 -3.24 5.65 -2.24
CA MET A 31 -3.51 5.51 -3.67
C MET A 31 -5.02 5.54 -3.95
N ARG A 32 -5.82 4.84 -3.15
CA ARG A 32 -7.28 4.85 -3.24
C ARG A 32 -7.86 6.24 -2.97
N ASP A 33 -7.24 7.01 -2.09
CA ASP A 33 -7.60 8.40 -1.78
C ASP A 33 -7.12 9.40 -2.85
N GLY A 34 -6.63 8.91 -4.01
CA GLY A 34 -6.22 9.71 -5.17
C GLY A 34 -4.78 10.22 -5.14
N ASN A 35 -3.96 9.78 -4.20
CA ASN A 35 -2.55 10.16 -4.17
C ASN A 35 -1.74 9.38 -5.21
N LYS A 36 -0.68 10.02 -5.72
CA LYS A 36 0.24 9.44 -6.70
C LYS A 36 1.06 8.32 -6.09
N LEU A 37 1.27 7.25 -6.85
CA LEU A 37 2.23 6.20 -6.52
C LEU A 37 3.61 6.56 -7.06
N ILE A 38 4.60 6.60 -6.20
CA ILE A 38 5.99 6.90 -6.55
C ILE A 38 6.88 5.76 -6.07
N ILE A 39 7.76 5.28 -6.95
CA ILE A 39 8.69 4.20 -6.65
C ILE A 39 10.13 4.67 -6.82
N ASP A 40 10.93 4.53 -5.77
CA ASP A 40 12.39 4.60 -5.85
C ASP A 40 12.91 3.21 -6.25
N LEU A 41 13.41 3.07 -7.48
CA LEU A 41 13.95 1.81 -7.99
C LEU A 41 15.33 1.46 -7.41
N LEU A 42 15.99 2.43 -6.77
CA LEU A 42 17.36 2.34 -6.28
C LEU A 42 17.48 2.87 -4.84
N PRO A 43 16.72 2.34 -3.86
CA PRO A 43 16.67 2.90 -2.51
C PRO A 43 18.06 2.95 -1.84
N ASP A 44 18.91 1.96 -2.10
CA ASP A 44 20.24 1.85 -1.52
C ASP A 44 21.31 2.68 -2.26
N THR A 45 20.94 3.36 -3.36
CA THR A 45 21.88 4.15 -4.15
C THR A 45 21.57 5.64 -4.02
N LYS A 46 22.50 6.40 -3.47
CA LYS A 46 22.39 7.86 -3.37
C LYS A 46 22.43 8.51 -4.76
N ILE A 47 21.70 9.61 -4.92
CA ILE A 47 21.63 10.34 -6.20
C ILE A 47 23.01 10.84 -6.65
N GLU A 48 23.88 11.24 -5.71
CA GLU A 48 25.23 11.69 -6.02
C GLU A 48 26.08 10.59 -6.68
N THR A 49 25.83 9.32 -6.31
CA THR A 49 26.49 8.17 -6.92
C THR A 49 26.06 8.00 -8.38
N LEU A 50 24.76 8.19 -8.68
CA LEU A 50 24.25 8.14 -10.03
C LEU A 50 24.84 9.28 -10.87
N ILE A 51 24.87 10.50 -10.36
CA ILE A 51 25.45 11.65 -11.02
C ILE A 51 26.95 11.44 -11.31
N LYS A 52 27.69 10.83 -10.37
CA LYS A 52 29.11 10.49 -10.63
C LYS A 52 29.26 9.50 -11.79
N ARG A 53 28.42 8.47 -11.84
CA ARG A 53 28.42 7.49 -12.95
C ARG A 53 28.02 8.14 -14.29
N GLU A 54 27.08 9.08 -14.28
CA GLU A 54 26.68 9.85 -15.47
C GLU A 54 27.87 10.59 -16.08
N LYS A 55 28.68 11.26 -15.26
CA LYS A 55 29.85 12.04 -15.70
C LYS A 55 30.89 11.17 -16.40
N THR A 56 30.94 9.87 -16.13
CA THR A 56 31.85 8.93 -16.81
C THR A 56 31.35 8.46 -18.18
N LEU A 57 30.10 8.78 -18.51
CA LEU A 57 29.47 8.29 -19.74
C LEU A 57 29.64 9.31 -20.86
N SER A 58 29.87 8.80 -22.08
CA SER A 58 29.88 9.66 -23.28
C SER A 58 28.54 10.36 -23.46
N LYS A 59 28.56 11.66 -23.83
CA LYS A 59 27.36 12.44 -24.18
C LYS A 59 26.54 11.78 -25.29
N LYS A 60 27.18 10.99 -26.16
CA LYS A 60 26.53 10.25 -27.25
C LYS A 60 25.96 8.88 -26.83
N ALA A 61 26.12 8.48 -25.57
CA ALA A 61 25.60 7.18 -25.12
C ALA A 61 24.09 7.08 -25.29
N SER A 62 23.60 5.94 -25.75
CA SER A 62 22.16 5.68 -25.90
C SER A 62 21.47 5.59 -24.53
N ARG A 63 20.14 5.79 -24.49
CA ARG A 63 19.30 5.58 -23.32
C ARG A 63 19.52 4.20 -22.68
N ALA A 64 19.54 3.14 -23.52
CA ALA A 64 19.78 1.77 -23.04
C ALA A 64 21.14 1.61 -22.38
N THR A 65 22.19 2.23 -22.94
CA THR A 65 23.54 2.24 -22.34
C THR A 65 23.55 2.98 -21.02
N PHE A 66 22.82 4.08 -20.91
CA PHE A 66 22.68 4.85 -19.68
C PHE A 66 22.01 4.02 -18.57
N ILE A 67 20.86 3.43 -18.83
CA ILE A 67 20.14 2.57 -17.89
C ILE A 67 21.06 1.44 -17.40
N ARG A 68 21.74 0.76 -18.31
CA ARG A 68 22.62 -0.35 -17.96
C ARG A 68 23.85 0.06 -17.15
N LYS A 69 24.53 1.15 -17.52
CA LYS A 69 25.82 1.53 -16.91
C LYS A 69 25.67 2.44 -15.69
N VAL A 70 24.69 3.34 -15.68
CA VAL A 70 24.46 4.30 -14.61
C VAL A 70 23.51 3.74 -13.57
N LEU A 71 22.28 3.35 -13.97
CA LEU A 71 21.27 2.86 -13.05
C LEU A 71 21.55 1.43 -12.58
N ARG A 72 22.07 0.55 -13.47
CA ARG A 72 22.35 -0.87 -13.17
C ARG A 72 21.12 -1.62 -12.65
N LEU A 73 19.95 -1.31 -13.22
CA LEU A 73 18.70 -1.99 -12.89
C LEU A 73 18.71 -3.43 -13.40
N ASN A 74 18.06 -4.33 -12.67
CA ASN A 74 17.74 -5.67 -13.13
C ASN A 74 16.69 -5.61 -14.25
N LYS A 75 16.32 -6.76 -14.80
CA LYS A 75 15.41 -6.86 -15.95
C LYS A 75 14.02 -6.30 -15.63
N GLU A 76 13.48 -6.66 -14.47
CA GLU A 76 12.14 -6.28 -14.01
C GLU A 76 12.05 -4.76 -13.76
N LYS A 77 12.99 -4.20 -13.00
CA LYS A 77 13.07 -2.75 -12.76
C LYS A 77 13.32 -1.97 -14.06
N THR A 78 14.09 -2.54 -15.00
CA THR A 78 14.32 -1.92 -16.32
C THR A 78 13.03 -1.87 -17.12
N ALA A 79 12.25 -2.95 -17.13
CA ALA A 79 10.95 -2.98 -17.82
C ALA A 79 9.99 -1.94 -17.23
N LEU A 80 9.86 -1.91 -15.90
CA LEU A 80 9.02 -0.93 -15.21
C LEU A 80 9.48 0.52 -15.48
N PHE A 81 10.78 0.77 -15.41
CA PHE A 81 11.34 2.08 -15.71
C PHE A 81 11.05 2.52 -17.15
N ASN A 82 11.21 1.63 -18.13
CA ASN A 82 10.94 1.94 -19.53
C ASN A 82 9.46 2.23 -19.77
N GLU A 83 8.55 1.51 -19.14
CA GLU A 83 7.11 1.72 -19.27
C GLU A 83 6.70 3.13 -18.80
N PHE A 84 7.14 3.55 -17.64
CA PHE A 84 6.69 4.80 -17.02
C PHE A 84 7.61 6.01 -17.25
N SER A 85 8.67 5.89 -18.06
CA SER A 85 9.62 6.97 -18.32
C SER A 85 9.93 7.21 -19.78
N GLN A 86 9.01 6.90 -20.71
CA GLN A 86 9.26 6.95 -22.16
C GLN A 86 9.66 8.34 -22.65
N ASN A 87 9.05 9.40 -22.16
CA ASN A 87 9.16 10.78 -22.65
C ASN A 87 10.06 11.69 -21.79
N ILE A 88 10.97 11.12 -20.99
CA ILE A 88 11.87 11.92 -20.17
C ILE A 88 13.17 12.25 -20.91
N SER A 89 13.74 13.42 -20.60
CA SER A 89 15.06 13.80 -21.11
C SER A 89 16.16 12.91 -20.49
N LYS A 90 17.31 12.86 -21.13
CA LYS A 90 18.43 12.05 -20.67
C LYS A 90 18.94 12.51 -19.29
N GLU A 91 18.93 13.81 -19.06
CA GLU A 91 19.35 14.46 -17.82
C GLU A 91 18.43 14.14 -16.65
N ALA A 92 17.18 13.76 -16.93
CA ALA A 92 16.20 13.41 -15.91
C ALA A 92 16.22 11.92 -15.52
N ILE A 93 16.95 11.06 -16.23
CA ILE A 93 16.90 9.59 -16.05
C ILE A 93 17.21 9.17 -14.62
N SER A 94 18.28 9.70 -14.02
CA SER A 94 18.68 9.34 -12.65
C SER A 94 17.69 9.82 -11.61
N LEU A 95 17.18 11.03 -11.75
CA LEU A 95 16.14 11.57 -10.85
C LEU A 95 14.85 10.81 -10.97
N THR A 96 14.43 10.49 -12.20
CA THR A 96 13.23 9.69 -12.43
C THR A 96 13.35 8.28 -11.86
N ALA A 97 14.52 7.65 -11.94
CA ALA A 97 14.75 6.33 -11.34
C ALA A 97 14.65 6.33 -9.81
N LYS A 98 14.95 7.47 -9.17
CA LYS A 98 14.78 7.70 -7.73
C LYS A 98 13.35 8.10 -7.34
N SER A 99 12.55 8.53 -8.30
CA SER A 99 11.18 9.02 -8.07
C SER A 99 10.30 8.72 -9.28
N LEU A 100 10.15 7.43 -9.60
CA LEU A 100 9.36 6.98 -10.74
C LEU A 100 7.87 7.10 -10.43
N LEU A 101 7.19 7.97 -11.14
CA LEU A 101 5.74 8.11 -11.05
C LEU A 101 5.08 6.95 -11.80
N ILE A 102 4.24 6.20 -11.11
CA ILE A 102 3.45 5.11 -11.66
C ILE A 102 2.01 5.57 -11.88
N SER A 103 1.58 5.57 -13.12
CA SER A 103 0.17 5.75 -13.46
C SER A 103 -0.61 4.46 -13.23
N HIS A 104 -1.75 4.53 -12.57
CA HIS A 104 -2.60 3.38 -12.30
C HIS A 104 -4.09 3.77 -12.37
N ASN A 105 -4.95 2.78 -12.58
CA ASN A 105 -6.42 2.96 -12.67
C ASN A 105 -7.12 2.65 -11.33
N GLY A 106 -6.39 2.60 -10.23
CA GLY A 106 -6.92 2.26 -8.92
C GLY A 106 -6.70 0.80 -8.53
N PRO A 107 -7.34 0.33 -7.45
CA PRO A 107 -7.27 -1.05 -7.00
C PRO A 107 -8.05 -1.98 -7.92
N HIS A 108 -7.80 -3.29 -7.82
CA HIS A 108 -8.60 -4.34 -8.44
C HIS A 108 -10.04 -4.33 -7.90
N PRO A 109 -10.99 -4.95 -8.63
CA PRO A 109 -12.37 -5.09 -8.18
C PRO A 109 -12.46 -5.74 -6.78
N ILE A 110 -13.45 -5.34 -6.00
CA ILE A 110 -13.60 -5.77 -4.59
C ILE A 110 -13.73 -7.28 -4.41
N ASN A 111 -14.25 -8.01 -5.40
CA ASN A 111 -14.34 -9.47 -5.39
C ASN A 111 -12.97 -10.17 -5.51
N GLU A 112 -11.90 -9.43 -5.86
CA GLU A 112 -10.52 -9.92 -5.87
C GLU A 112 -9.71 -9.42 -4.66
N ALA A 113 -10.31 -8.63 -3.78
CA ALA A 113 -9.63 -8.07 -2.63
C ALA A 113 -9.31 -9.15 -1.58
N ILE A 114 -8.09 -9.09 -1.04
CA ILE A 114 -7.66 -9.95 0.09
C ILE A 114 -7.96 -9.31 1.45
N SER A 115 -8.25 -8.01 1.46
CA SER A 115 -8.70 -7.23 2.60
C SER A 115 -9.46 -6.01 2.09
N THR A 116 -10.42 -5.53 2.86
CA THR A 116 -11.30 -4.42 2.48
C THR A 116 -11.25 -3.31 3.51
N ALA A 117 -11.53 -2.08 3.07
CA ALA A 117 -11.77 -0.94 3.93
C ALA A 117 -13.25 -0.58 3.92
N GLY A 118 -13.71 0.12 4.94
CA GLY A 118 -15.13 0.38 5.17
C GLY A 118 -15.77 -0.69 6.05
N GLY A 119 -16.99 -0.43 6.49
CA GLY A 119 -17.71 -1.35 7.36
C GLY A 119 -18.62 -0.63 8.35
N ILE A 120 -18.88 -1.25 9.48
CA ILE A 120 -19.73 -0.70 10.53
C ILE A 120 -18.94 0.37 11.29
N SER A 121 -19.42 1.63 11.19
CA SER A 121 -18.73 2.75 11.80
C SER A 121 -18.75 2.66 13.34
N LYS A 122 -17.67 3.15 13.97
CA LYS A 122 -17.56 3.21 15.43
C LYS A 122 -18.73 3.97 16.07
N ASN A 123 -19.27 4.97 15.38
CA ASN A 123 -20.40 5.75 15.88
C ASN A 123 -21.72 4.96 15.92
N ALA A 124 -21.86 3.90 15.15
CA ALA A 124 -23.01 3.01 15.17
C ALA A 124 -22.98 2.02 16.34
N LEU A 125 -21.83 1.89 17.03
CA LEU A 125 -21.63 0.92 18.10
C LEU A 125 -21.59 1.60 19.47
N ASN A 126 -22.03 0.85 20.48
CA ASN A 126 -21.81 1.21 21.88
C ASN A 126 -20.42 0.76 22.36
N LYS A 127 -20.11 1.02 23.63
CA LYS A 127 -18.82 0.63 24.26
C LYS A 127 -18.54 -0.88 24.30
N ASP A 128 -19.55 -1.72 24.17
CA ASP A 128 -19.44 -3.18 24.19
C ASP A 128 -19.51 -3.77 22.77
N LEU A 129 -19.35 -2.97 21.73
CA LEU A 129 -19.43 -3.31 20.31
C LEU A 129 -20.79 -3.82 19.84
N MET A 130 -21.86 -3.49 20.57
CA MET A 130 -23.24 -3.73 20.17
C MET A 130 -23.76 -2.62 19.27
N ILE A 131 -24.51 -2.95 18.23
CA ILE A 131 -25.15 -1.96 17.35
C ILE A 131 -26.23 -1.22 18.14
N LYS A 132 -26.11 0.13 18.19
CA LYS A 132 -27.05 0.98 18.96
C LYS A 132 -28.49 0.89 18.48
N SER A 133 -28.70 0.79 17.17
CA SER A 133 -30.02 0.69 16.55
C SER A 133 -30.62 -0.74 16.56
N MET A 134 -29.81 -1.74 16.90
CA MET A 134 -30.21 -3.16 16.88
C MET A 134 -29.69 -3.87 18.14
N PRO A 135 -30.31 -3.65 19.32
CA PRO A 135 -29.88 -4.27 20.56
C PRO A 135 -29.79 -5.79 20.47
N GLY A 136 -28.74 -6.38 21.03
CA GLY A 136 -28.47 -7.82 20.98
C GLY A 136 -27.57 -8.23 19.81
N ILE A 137 -27.25 -7.35 18.85
CA ILE A 137 -26.33 -7.61 17.76
C ILE A 137 -24.98 -7.00 18.03
N PHE A 138 -23.92 -7.81 18.03
CA PHE A 138 -22.53 -7.39 18.29
C PHE A 138 -21.68 -7.60 17.04
N CYS A 139 -20.73 -6.71 16.84
CA CYS A 139 -19.87 -6.70 15.65
C CYS A 139 -18.40 -6.68 16.04
N ALA A 140 -17.57 -7.44 15.31
CA ALA A 140 -16.13 -7.53 15.56
C ALA A 140 -15.34 -7.84 14.28
N GLY A 141 -14.04 -7.67 14.35
CA GLY A 141 -13.14 -8.04 13.26
C GLY A 141 -13.19 -7.07 12.09
N GLU A 142 -12.97 -7.59 10.89
CA GLU A 142 -12.85 -6.81 9.66
C GLU A 142 -14.18 -6.17 9.21
N MET A 143 -15.32 -6.59 9.75
CA MET A 143 -16.60 -5.92 9.50
C MET A 143 -16.69 -4.52 10.13
N LEU A 144 -15.80 -4.18 11.04
CA LEU A 144 -15.70 -2.85 11.62
C LEU A 144 -15.02 -1.89 10.63
N ASP A 145 -15.48 -0.63 10.60
CA ASP A 145 -14.87 0.40 9.75
C ASP A 145 -13.51 0.85 10.29
N TRP A 146 -12.49 0.14 9.91
CA TRP A 146 -11.10 0.49 10.12
C TRP A 146 -10.21 -0.18 9.08
N GLU A 147 -9.01 0.31 8.89
CA GLU A 147 -8.05 -0.21 7.92
C GLU A 147 -6.76 -0.61 8.64
N ALA A 148 -6.49 -1.91 8.64
CA ALA A 148 -5.31 -2.45 9.29
C ALA A 148 -4.05 -2.14 8.47
N PRO A 149 -2.94 -1.72 9.10
CA PRO A 149 -1.64 -1.73 8.45
C PRO A 149 -1.19 -3.17 8.19
N THR A 150 -0.24 -3.34 7.27
CA THR A 150 0.40 -4.65 7.01
C THR A 150 1.19 -5.13 8.23
N GLY A 151 1.41 -6.46 8.37
CA GLY A 151 2.23 -7.01 9.45
C GLY A 151 1.44 -7.73 10.56
N GLY A 152 0.27 -8.31 10.23
CA GLY A 152 -0.51 -9.13 11.18
C GLY A 152 -1.45 -8.35 12.09
N TYR A 153 -1.53 -7.04 11.94
CA TYR A 153 -2.41 -6.19 12.75
C TYR A 153 -3.89 -6.55 12.61
N LEU A 154 -4.34 -6.94 11.41
CA LEU A 154 -5.73 -7.31 11.17
C LEU A 154 -6.15 -8.50 12.04
N ILE A 155 -5.35 -9.57 12.07
CA ILE A 155 -5.63 -10.78 12.86
C ILE A 155 -5.69 -10.43 14.36
N ASN A 156 -4.72 -9.66 14.85
CA ASN A 156 -4.67 -9.26 16.25
C ASN A 156 -5.90 -8.43 16.64
N ALA A 157 -6.32 -7.52 15.79
CA ALA A 157 -7.51 -6.71 16.04
C ALA A 157 -8.80 -7.54 15.95
N CYS A 158 -8.89 -8.51 15.03
CA CYS A 158 -10.02 -9.43 14.96
C CYS A 158 -10.16 -10.25 16.26
N LEU A 159 -9.05 -10.78 16.79
CA LEU A 159 -9.03 -11.52 18.05
C LEU A 159 -9.43 -10.63 19.24
N ALA A 160 -8.86 -9.42 19.32
CA ALA A 160 -9.16 -8.48 20.40
C ALA A 160 -10.61 -8.01 20.38
N THR A 161 -11.11 -7.59 19.22
CA THR A 161 -12.51 -7.13 19.08
C THR A 161 -13.50 -8.28 19.20
N GLY A 162 -13.17 -9.50 18.75
CA GLY A 162 -13.97 -10.70 18.95
C GLY A 162 -14.15 -11.04 20.43
N THR A 163 -13.05 -11.00 21.19
CA THR A 163 -13.09 -11.19 22.65
C THR A 163 -13.90 -10.08 23.34
N TRP A 164 -13.75 -8.86 22.92
CA TRP A 164 -14.47 -7.70 23.47
C TRP A 164 -15.96 -7.80 23.21
N ALA A 165 -16.37 -8.05 21.96
CA ALA A 165 -17.77 -8.23 21.56
C ALA A 165 -18.42 -9.46 22.27
N GLY A 166 -17.67 -10.56 22.39
CA GLY A 166 -18.14 -11.75 23.10
C GLY A 166 -18.41 -11.50 24.59
N ASN A 167 -17.52 -10.78 25.27
CA ASN A 167 -17.73 -10.36 26.64
C ASN A 167 -18.93 -9.40 26.76
N GLY A 168 -19.10 -8.49 25.82
CA GLY A 168 -20.25 -7.60 25.72
C GLY A 168 -21.58 -8.37 25.59
N ALA A 169 -21.60 -9.37 24.71
CA ALA A 169 -22.77 -10.21 24.48
C ALA A 169 -23.13 -11.02 25.75
N ALA A 170 -22.15 -11.65 26.38
CA ALA A 170 -22.38 -12.39 27.63
C ALA A 170 -22.95 -11.51 28.76
N LYS A 171 -22.45 -10.28 28.87
CA LYS A 171 -22.96 -9.29 29.83
C LYS A 171 -24.39 -8.88 29.49
N TYR A 172 -24.69 -8.65 28.22
CA TYR A 172 -26.03 -8.27 27.76
C TYR A 172 -27.07 -9.33 28.09
N ILE A 173 -26.78 -10.60 27.80
CA ILE A 173 -27.68 -11.74 28.09
C ILE A 173 -27.96 -11.84 29.60
N LYS A 174 -26.91 -11.74 30.44
CA LYS A 174 -27.09 -11.77 31.92
C LYS A 174 -28.00 -10.67 32.43
N THR A 175 -27.89 -9.46 31.86
CA THR A 175 -28.71 -8.33 32.25
C THR A 175 -30.15 -8.47 31.75
N SER A 176 -30.35 -9.00 30.53
CA SER A 176 -31.68 -9.20 29.91
C SER A 176 -32.47 -10.33 30.54
N ASN A 177 -31.80 -11.36 31.09
CA ASN A 177 -32.47 -12.51 31.76
C ASN A 177 -32.85 -12.21 33.25
N ASN A 178 -32.43 -11.06 33.76
CA ASN A 178 -32.77 -10.60 35.12
C ASN A 178 -33.95 -9.60 35.13
N LEU A 179 -34.62 -9.42 34.01
CA LEU A 179 -35.84 -8.66 33.78
C LEU A 179 -37.00 -9.61 33.50
#